data_07890875c91d22bf51ab37b6646c415b
#
_entry.id   07890875c91d22bf51ab37b6646c415b
#
_cell.length_a   1.000
_cell.length_b   1.000
_cell.length_c   1.000
_cell.angle_alpha   90.00
_cell.angle_beta   90.00
_cell.angle_gamma   90.00
#
_symmetry.space_group_name_H-M   'P 1'
#
loop_
_entity.id
_entity.type
_entity.pdbx_description
1 polymer ?
#
loop_
_entity_poly.entity_id
_entity_poly.type
_entity_poly.pdbx_seq_one_letter_code
_entity_poly.pdbx_strand_id
1 'polypeptide(L)'
;MNEILDLLSYTFMQRAVLCGIAISFSAALIGVILTLKNYSMIGHGLGEVGFAALSLALALNLEPIAVSIPIVIIAAIIIMFISQKKGESADIIIALVATGALAIGVIITSFTSGFGTDSYNYMFGSILAMNKNDVILSIILTILSIGIYIAFYNRLFLITFDEKYAKTTGINVTFYQFLIALLTALVVVVGMRMMGTMLISSLIVFPAIIAKKFTTSFKGLVVMSVITSVVCFIIGIFTSFLLNMPTGAGIVLVYIILLAISSACCKLAKI
;
A
#
# COMPACT_ATOMS: atom_id res chain seq x y z
N MET A 1 -14.86 23.63 -15.15
CA MET A 1 -15.15 22.33 -15.80
C MET A 1 -14.25 22.08 -17.00
N ASN A 2 -13.93 23.13 -17.78
CA ASN A 2 -13.00 23.02 -18.92
C ASN A 2 -11.56 22.69 -18.49
N GLU A 3 -11.06 23.24 -17.40
CA GLU A 3 -9.70 22.96 -16.89
C GLU A 3 -9.49 21.47 -16.52
N ILE A 4 -10.49 20.80 -15.96
CA ILE A 4 -10.41 19.37 -15.62
C ILE A 4 -10.43 18.49 -16.88
N LEU A 5 -11.20 18.86 -17.89
CA LEU A 5 -11.23 18.17 -19.18
C LEU A 5 -9.92 18.35 -19.94
N ASP A 6 -9.37 19.56 -19.90
CA ASP A 6 -8.05 19.86 -20.51
C ASP A 6 -6.93 19.08 -19.82
N LEU A 7 -7.00 18.92 -18.49
CA LEU A 7 -6.06 18.10 -17.72
C LEU A 7 -6.07 16.62 -18.12
N LEU A 8 -7.26 16.06 -18.34
CA LEU A 8 -7.41 14.67 -18.77
C LEU A 8 -6.91 14.43 -20.20
N SER A 9 -6.73 15.47 -20.99
CA SER A 9 -6.16 15.37 -22.34
C SER A 9 -4.64 15.10 -22.33
N TYR A 10 -3.94 15.44 -21.24
CA TYR A 10 -2.51 15.19 -21.12
C TYR A 10 -2.20 13.71 -20.88
N THR A 11 -1.30 13.16 -21.67
CA THR A 11 -0.91 11.74 -21.59
C THR A 11 -0.31 11.33 -20.25
N PHE A 12 0.41 12.23 -19.57
CA PHE A 12 0.97 11.98 -18.24
C PHE A 12 -0.14 11.84 -17.18
N MET A 13 -1.18 12.68 -17.24
CA MET A 13 -2.30 12.64 -16.32
C MET A 13 -3.12 11.35 -16.49
N GLN A 14 -3.36 10.94 -17.74
CA GLN A 14 -4.05 9.68 -18.02
C GLN A 14 -3.30 8.47 -17.43
N ARG A 15 -1.97 8.44 -17.58
CA ARG A 15 -1.14 7.40 -16.98
C ARG A 15 -1.18 7.44 -15.46
N ALA A 16 -1.06 8.63 -14.87
CA ALA A 16 -1.12 8.83 -13.42
C ALA A 16 -2.45 8.34 -12.82
N VAL A 17 -3.58 8.69 -13.47
CA VAL A 17 -4.91 8.25 -13.02
C VAL A 17 -5.08 6.73 -13.17
N LEU A 18 -4.69 6.15 -14.30
CA LEU A 18 -4.79 4.71 -14.52
C LEU A 18 -3.94 3.91 -13.53
N CYS A 19 -2.66 4.25 -13.38
CA CYS A 19 -1.78 3.63 -12.38
C CYS A 19 -2.35 3.78 -10.97
N GLY A 20 -2.79 4.99 -10.64
CA GLY A 20 -3.28 5.29 -9.32
C GLY A 20 -4.54 4.52 -8.96
N ILE A 21 -5.50 4.42 -9.86
CA ILE A 21 -6.70 3.60 -9.66
C ILE A 21 -6.30 2.12 -9.49
N ALA A 22 -5.42 1.61 -10.34
CA ALA A 22 -4.97 0.23 -10.29
C ALA A 22 -4.30 -0.11 -8.94
N ILE A 23 -3.36 0.73 -8.50
CA ILE A 23 -2.66 0.52 -7.23
C ILE A 23 -3.60 0.74 -6.04
N SER A 24 -4.46 1.77 -6.07
CA SER A 24 -5.44 2.03 -5.02
C SER A 24 -6.39 0.84 -4.82
N PHE A 25 -6.80 0.23 -5.92
CA PHE A 25 -7.64 -0.97 -5.90
C PHE A 25 -6.92 -2.15 -5.23
N SER A 26 -5.70 -2.45 -5.68
CA SER A 26 -4.89 -3.55 -5.14
C SER A 26 -4.53 -3.34 -3.67
N ALA A 27 -4.14 -2.13 -3.29
CA ALA A 27 -3.81 -1.75 -1.93
C ALA A 27 -5.02 -1.90 -1.00
N ALA A 28 -6.22 -1.48 -1.44
CA ALA A 28 -7.44 -1.61 -0.65
C ALA A 28 -7.86 -3.07 -0.44
N LEU A 29 -7.73 -3.93 -1.47
CA LEU A 29 -8.02 -5.37 -1.34
C LEU A 29 -7.16 -6.04 -0.28
N ILE A 30 -5.85 -5.80 -0.34
CA ILE A 30 -4.90 -6.38 0.61
C ILE A 30 -5.04 -5.71 1.97
N GLY A 31 -5.27 -4.41 1.99
CA GLY A 31 -5.42 -3.59 3.19
C GLY A 31 -6.51 -4.07 4.13
N VAL A 32 -7.61 -4.60 3.60
CA VAL A 32 -8.67 -5.20 4.42
C VAL A 32 -8.15 -6.39 5.23
N ILE A 33 -7.43 -7.32 4.59
CA ILE A 33 -6.88 -8.49 5.27
C ILE A 33 -5.85 -8.07 6.31
N LEU A 34 -4.94 -7.17 5.94
CA LEU A 34 -3.87 -6.70 6.81
C LEU A 34 -4.41 -5.97 8.06
N THR A 35 -5.41 -5.09 7.86
CA THR A 35 -6.02 -4.34 8.96
C THR A 35 -6.78 -5.26 9.92
N LEU A 36 -7.50 -6.25 9.42
CA LEU A 36 -8.21 -7.22 10.26
C LEU A 36 -7.26 -8.15 11.03
N LYS A 37 -6.08 -8.43 10.49
CA LYS A 37 -5.04 -9.24 11.15
C LYS A 37 -4.09 -8.43 12.05
N ASN A 38 -4.36 -7.14 12.28
CA ASN A 38 -3.51 -6.22 13.04
C ASN A 38 -2.09 -6.04 12.47
N TYR A 39 -1.96 -6.08 11.14
CA TYR A 39 -0.75 -5.72 10.39
C TYR A 39 -0.88 -4.33 9.75
N SER A 40 -1.51 -3.39 10.44
CA SER A 40 -1.82 -2.06 9.86
C SER A 40 -0.57 -1.28 9.46
N MET A 41 0.52 -1.44 10.20
CA MET A 41 1.78 -0.74 9.93
C MET A 41 2.66 -1.39 8.85
N ILE A 42 2.25 -2.55 8.27
CA ILE A 42 3.12 -3.30 7.35
C ILE A 42 3.45 -2.52 6.08
N GLY A 43 2.50 -1.72 5.57
CA GLY A 43 2.72 -0.87 4.40
C GLY A 43 3.83 0.16 4.63
N HIS A 44 3.85 0.77 5.82
CA HIS A 44 4.90 1.70 6.23
C HIS A 44 6.23 0.97 6.43
N GLY A 45 6.24 -0.12 7.19
CA GLY A 45 7.46 -0.88 7.45
C GLY A 45 8.14 -1.42 6.20
N LEU A 46 7.37 -1.99 5.28
CA LEU A 46 7.89 -2.45 3.99
C LEU A 46 8.32 -1.29 3.08
N GLY A 47 7.70 -0.12 3.22
CA GLY A 47 8.14 1.10 2.53
C GLY A 47 9.54 1.52 2.96
N GLU A 48 9.84 1.49 4.25
CA GLU A 48 11.18 1.83 4.77
C GLU A 48 12.23 0.77 4.37
N VAL A 49 11.85 -0.51 4.35
CA VAL A 49 12.71 -1.57 3.79
C VAL A 49 12.95 -1.36 2.30
N GLY A 50 11.93 -0.94 1.56
CA GLY A 50 12.05 -0.60 0.15
C GLY A 50 13.00 0.58 -0.09
N PHE A 51 12.95 1.60 0.76
CA PHE A 51 13.89 2.72 0.72
C PHE A 51 15.34 2.26 0.95
N ALA A 52 15.58 1.40 1.96
CA ALA A 52 16.90 0.83 2.20
C ALA A 52 17.40 -0.02 1.01
N ALA A 53 16.52 -0.84 0.44
CA ALA A 53 16.84 -1.67 -0.73
C ALA A 53 17.17 -0.82 -1.95
N LEU A 54 16.45 0.27 -2.16
CA LEU A 54 16.72 1.23 -3.21
C LEU A 54 18.07 1.92 -3.02
N SER A 55 18.33 2.41 -1.80
CA SER A 55 19.62 3.03 -1.46
C SER A 55 20.79 2.08 -1.76
N LEU A 56 20.61 0.80 -1.44
CA LEU A 56 21.59 -0.24 -1.78
C LEU A 56 21.73 -0.43 -3.29
N ALA A 57 20.64 -0.45 -4.04
CA ALA A 57 20.68 -0.59 -5.49
C ALA A 57 21.42 0.57 -6.16
N LEU A 58 21.16 1.80 -5.72
CA LEU A 58 21.85 2.99 -6.20
C LEU A 58 23.34 2.99 -5.86
N ALA A 59 23.70 2.57 -4.66
CA ALA A 59 25.10 2.46 -4.22
C ALA A 59 25.89 1.44 -5.06
N LEU A 60 25.24 0.37 -5.49
CA LEU A 60 25.82 -0.70 -6.29
C LEU A 60 25.66 -0.48 -7.82
N ASN A 61 25.03 0.62 -8.25
CA ASN A 61 24.66 0.89 -9.64
C ASN A 61 23.85 -0.24 -10.29
N LEU A 62 22.94 -0.85 -9.51
CA LEU A 62 22.04 -1.92 -9.96
C LEU A 62 20.64 -1.36 -10.26
N GLU A 63 19.87 -2.16 -11.02
CA GLU A 63 18.48 -1.81 -11.34
C GLU A 63 17.62 -1.76 -10.04
N PRO A 64 17.04 -0.60 -9.69
CA PRO A 64 16.36 -0.40 -8.40
C PRO A 64 15.24 -1.38 -8.11
N ILE A 65 14.40 -1.70 -9.11
CA ILE A 65 13.26 -2.63 -8.92
C ILE A 65 13.76 -4.05 -8.72
N ALA A 66 14.75 -4.49 -9.50
CA ALA A 66 15.28 -5.84 -9.42
C ALA A 66 15.87 -6.16 -8.04
N VAL A 67 16.43 -5.15 -7.34
CA VAL A 67 16.97 -5.29 -5.99
C VAL A 67 15.87 -5.13 -4.92
N SER A 68 14.95 -4.17 -5.09
CA SER A 68 13.95 -3.87 -4.06
C SER A 68 12.91 -4.99 -3.92
N ILE A 69 12.45 -5.59 -5.02
CA ILE A 69 11.43 -6.65 -4.96
C ILE A 69 11.86 -7.82 -4.06
N PRO A 70 13.00 -8.49 -4.29
CA PRO A 70 13.39 -9.64 -3.46
C PRO A 70 13.65 -9.26 -2.01
N ILE A 71 14.26 -8.10 -1.74
CA ILE A 71 14.54 -7.66 -0.36
C ILE A 71 13.25 -7.41 0.40
N VAL A 72 12.28 -6.71 -0.20
CA VAL A 72 11.01 -6.41 0.46
C VAL A 72 10.16 -7.67 0.61
N ILE A 73 10.20 -8.62 -0.33
CA ILE A 73 9.52 -9.92 -0.18
C ILE A 73 10.11 -10.69 1.02
N ILE A 74 11.42 -10.77 1.11
CA ILE A 74 12.10 -11.45 2.23
C ILE A 74 11.72 -10.78 3.55
N ALA A 75 11.74 -9.46 3.63
CA ALA A 75 11.34 -8.72 4.82
C ALA A 75 9.87 -8.96 5.19
N ALA A 76 8.95 -8.96 4.22
CA ALA A 76 7.53 -9.24 4.45
C ALA A 76 7.32 -10.64 5.03
N ILE A 77 8.01 -11.65 4.49
CA ILE A 77 7.97 -13.02 4.98
C ILE A 77 8.51 -13.09 6.41
N ILE A 78 9.67 -12.48 6.68
CA ILE A 78 10.29 -12.46 8.01
C ILE A 78 9.36 -11.82 9.03
N ILE A 79 8.78 -10.65 8.72
CA ILE A 79 7.83 -9.95 9.59
C ILE A 79 6.65 -10.87 9.92
N MET A 80 6.03 -11.48 8.92
CA MET A 80 4.86 -12.34 9.14
C MET A 80 5.19 -13.59 9.95
N PHE A 81 6.35 -14.21 9.74
CA PHE A 81 6.76 -15.39 10.49
C PHE A 81 7.11 -15.10 11.94
N ILE A 82 7.82 -13.99 12.21
CA ILE A 82 8.22 -13.63 13.57
C ILE A 82 7.00 -13.24 14.39
N SER A 83 6.07 -12.45 13.82
CA SER A 83 4.89 -11.99 14.54
C SER A 83 3.95 -13.13 14.97
N GLN A 84 3.96 -14.26 14.25
CA GLN A 84 3.17 -15.44 14.62
C GLN A 84 3.76 -16.21 15.80
N LYS A 85 5.09 -16.26 15.93
CA LYS A 85 5.76 -17.10 16.92
C LYS A 85 5.83 -16.48 18.31
N LYS A 86 5.90 -15.17 18.42
CA LYS A 86 6.22 -14.48 19.69
C LYS A 86 5.03 -13.97 20.47
N GLY A 87 3.80 -14.00 19.92
CA GLY A 87 2.62 -13.43 20.59
C GLY A 87 2.72 -11.90 20.84
N GLU A 88 3.79 -11.27 20.37
CA GLU A 88 3.96 -9.82 20.39
C GLU A 88 3.07 -9.17 19.32
N SER A 89 2.70 -7.93 19.55
CA SER A 89 1.93 -7.17 18.56
C SER A 89 2.74 -7.08 17.26
N ALA A 90 2.15 -7.49 16.15
CA ALA A 90 2.81 -7.46 14.83
C ALA A 90 3.37 -6.08 14.51
N ASP A 91 2.68 -5.02 14.92
CA ASP A 91 3.07 -3.63 14.72
C ASP A 91 4.41 -3.28 15.42
N ILE A 92 4.74 -3.90 16.56
CA ILE A 92 6.04 -3.69 17.24
C ILE A 92 7.19 -4.24 16.39
N ILE A 93 7.01 -5.45 15.85
CA ILE A 93 8.03 -6.09 15.01
C ILE A 93 8.22 -5.28 13.73
N ILE A 94 7.11 -4.83 13.12
CA ILE A 94 7.13 -3.97 11.93
C ILE A 94 7.88 -2.68 12.21
N ALA A 95 7.61 -2.02 13.35
CA ALA A 95 8.28 -0.78 13.73
C ALA A 95 9.79 -0.95 13.91
N LEU A 96 10.24 -2.06 14.53
CA LEU A 96 11.67 -2.36 14.69
C LEU A 96 12.36 -2.58 13.34
N VAL A 97 11.74 -3.37 12.46
CA VAL A 97 12.27 -3.61 11.10
C VAL A 97 12.30 -2.33 10.29
N ALA A 98 11.24 -1.52 10.35
CA ALA A 98 11.15 -0.23 9.67
C ALA A 98 12.27 0.72 10.09
N THR A 99 12.42 0.93 11.40
CA THR A 99 13.43 1.84 11.94
C THR A 99 14.85 1.39 11.59
N GLY A 100 15.10 0.08 11.71
CA GLY A 100 16.41 -0.50 11.34
C GLY A 100 16.69 -0.35 9.84
N ALA A 101 15.72 -0.62 8.99
CA ALA A 101 15.86 -0.47 7.56
C ALA A 101 16.08 1.00 7.15
N LEU A 102 15.30 1.92 7.72
CA LEU A 102 15.47 3.35 7.48
C LEU A 102 16.88 3.82 7.84
N ALA A 103 17.38 3.41 9.03
CA ALA A 103 18.73 3.77 9.47
C ALA A 103 19.81 3.24 8.50
N ILE A 104 19.69 1.99 8.04
CA ILE A 104 20.59 1.40 7.05
C ILE A 104 20.52 2.18 5.74
N GLY A 105 19.32 2.48 5.24
CA GLY A 105 19.13 3.24 4.02
C GLY A 105 19.78 4.63 4.09
N VAL A 106 19.58 5.35 5.19
CA VAL A 106 20.19 6.67 5.42
C VAL A 106 21.71 6.59 5.47
N ILE A 107 22.28 5.58 6.15
CA ILE A 107 23.74 5.36 6.19
C ILE A 107 24.29 5.12 4.78
N ILE A 108 23.67 4.23 4.01
CA ILE A 108 24.11 3.93 2.64
C ILE A 108 24.07 5.19 1.78
N THR A 109 22.98 5.93 1.83
CA THR A 109 22.84 7.17 1.05
C THR A 109 23.85 8.25 1.46
N SER A 110 24.26 8.30 2.74
CA SER A 110 25.27 9.26 3.21
C SER A 110 26.67 8.98 2.66
N PHE A 111 26.98 7.73 2.38
CA PHE A 111 28.27 7.34 1.75
C PHE A 111 28.26 7.44 0.22
N THR A 112 27.08 7.45 -0.38
CA THR A 112 26.91 7.58 -1.82
C THR A 112 26.65 9.06 -2.11
N SER A 113 27.45 9.73 -2.92
CA SER A 113 27.43 11.19 -3.20
C SER A 113 26.13 11.71 -3.85
N GLY A 114 25.00 11.13 -3.54
CA GLY A 114 23.68 11.34 -4.10
C GLY A 114 22.56 11.56 -3.08
N PHE A 115 22.79 12.25 -1.95
CA PHE A 115 21.70 12.71 -1.07
C PHE A 115 20.87 13.83 -1.73
N GLY A 116 20.73 13.72 -3.05
CA GLY A 116 19.98 14.64 -3.87
C GLY A 116 18.52 14.21 -4.03
N THR A 117 17.86 14.92 -4.89
CA THR A 117 16.46 14.84 -5.32
C THR A 117 15.88 13.43 -5.50
N ASP A 118 16.69 12.42 -5.78
CA ASP A 118 16.20 11.06 -6.05
C ASP A 118 15.67 10.36 -4.80
N SER A 119 16.37 10.43 -3.66
CA SER A 119 15.87 9.83 -2.40
C SER A 119 14.59 10.50 -1.91
N TYR A 120 14.46 11.80 -2.10
CA TYR A 120 13.26 12.57 -1.79
C TYR A 120 12.08 12.15 -2.68
N ASN A 121 12.32 11.97 -3.97
CA ASN A 121 11.32 11.54 -4.94
C ASN A 121 10.78 10.14 -4.62
N TYR A 122 11.59 9.25 -4.04
CA TYR A 122 11.13 7.93 -3.63
C TYR A 122 10.27 7.92 -2.34
N MET A 123 10.57 8.80 -1.40
CA MET A 123 9.74 8.92 -0.18
C MET A 123 8.37 9.54 -0.48
N PHE A 124 8.35 10.57 -1.34
CA PHE A 124 7.12 11.31 -1.64
C PHE A 124 6.46 10.91 -2.95
N GLY A 125 7.16 10.18 -3.80
CA GLY A 125 6.70 9.74 -5.10
C GLY A 125 6.63 10.87 -6.13
N SER A 126 6.58 10.49 -7.40
CA SER A 126 6.27 11.42 -8.49
C SER A 126 5.22 10.79 -9.40
N ILE A 127 3.96 10.91 -9.00
CA ILE A 127 2.82 10.36 -9.74
C ILE A 127 2.81 10.87 -11.20
N LEU A 128 3.33 12.07 -11.43
CA LEU A 128 3.33 12.69 -12.76
C LEU A 128 4.47 12.22 -13.68
N ALA A 129 5.48 11.51 -13.15
CA ALA A 129 6.64 11.03 -13.90
C ALA A 129 6.51 9.59 -14.42
N MET A 130 5.28 9.03 -14.46
CA MET A 130 5.05 7.63 -14.81
C MET A 130 5.22 7.32 -16.29
N ASN A 131 5.93 6.20 -16.55
CA ASN A 131 6.16 5.67 -17.89
C ASN A 131 5.05 4.66 -18.29
N LYS A 132 4.99 4.30 -19.58
CA LYS A 132 4.06 3.27 -20.08
C LYS A 132 4.26 1.91 -19.40
N ASN A 133 5.49 1.55 -19.09
CA ASN A 133 5.81 0.29 -18.42
C ASN A 133 5.26 0.24 -17.00
N ASP A 134 5.23 1.37 -16.31
CA ASP A 134 4.65 1.49 -14.97
C ASP A 134 3.14 1.25 -14.98
N VAL A 135 2.44 1.76 -16.00
CA VAL A 135 1.00 1.50 -16.20
C VAL A 135 0.74 0.00 -16.41
N ILE A 136 1.51 -0.63 -17.29
CA ILE A 136 1.36 -2.07 -17.58
C ILE A 136 1.61 -2.88 -16.30
N LEU A 137 2.68 -2.59 -15.57
CA LEU A 137 3.03 -3.26 -14.33
C LEU A 137 1.93 -3.13 -13.27
N SER A 138 1.37 -1.93 -13.09
CA SER A 138 0.30 -1.69 -12.12
C SER A 138 -0.99 -2.44 -12.49
N ILE A 139 -1.34 -2.50 -13.78
CA ILE A 139 -2.51 -3.24 -14.26
C ILE A 139 -2.33 -4.75 -14.06
N ILE A 140 -1.17 -5.29 -14.43
CA ILE A 140 -0.85 -6.73 -14.22
C ILE A 140 -0.96 -7.08 -12.74
N LEU A 141 -0.39 -6.26 -11.86
CA LEU A 141 -0.43 -6.46 -10.42
C LEU A 141 -1.87 -6.41 -9.89
N THR A 142 -2.69 -5.51 -10.41
CA THR A 142 -4.10 -5.40 -10.03
C THR A 142 -4.89 -6.63 -10.47
N ILE A 143 -4.71 -7.09 -11.70
CA ILE A 143 -5.36 -8.30 -12.21
C ILE A 143 -4.94 -9.52 -11.39
N LEU A 144 -3.65 -9.62 -11.05
CA LEU A 144 -3.11 -10.68 -10.20
C LEU A 144 -3.74 -10.65 -8.81
N SER A 145 -3.82 -9.47 -8.19
CA SER A 145 -4.41 -9.29 -6.86
C SER A 145 -5.90 -9.65 -6.84
N ILE A 146 -6.65 -9.21 -7.84
CA ILE A 146 -8.07 -9.56 -8.00
C ILE A 146 -8.24 -11.06 -8.23
N GLY A 147 -7.45 -11.64 -9.12
CA GLY A 147 -7.49 -13.07 -9.43
C GLY A 147 -7.25 -13.94 -8.20
N ILE A 148 -6.20 -13.65 -7.44
CA ILE A 148 -5.88 -14.34 -6.20
C ILE A 148 -6.99 -14.14 -5.17
N TYR A 149 -7.48 -12.90 -5.03
CA TYR A 149 -8.54 -12.59 -4.08
C TYR A 149 -9.83 -13.36 -4.37
N ILE A 150 -10.27 -13.40 -5.64
CA ILE A 150 -11.47 -14.13 -6.05
C ILE A 150 -11.27 -15.64 -5.92
N ALA A 151 -10.14 -16.18 -6.41
CA ALA A 151 -9.86 -17.61 -6.38
C ALA A 151 -9.80 -18.19 -4.96
N PHE A 152 -9.28 -17.40 -4.02
CA PHE A 152 -9.06 -17.84 -2.64
C PHE A 152 -9.94 -17.13 -1.61
N TYR A 153 -11.00 -16.45 -2.02
CA TYR A 153 -11.86 -15.62 -1.18
C TYR A 153 -12.26 -16.31 0.14
N ASN A 154 -12.84 -17.51 0.06
CA ASN A 154 -13.31 -18.24 1.24
C ASN A 154 -12.18 -18.63 2.19
N ARG A 155 -11.02 -18.98 1.65
CA ARG A 155 -9.85 -19.37 2.44
C ARG A 155 -9.19 -18.16 3.08
N LEU A 156 -9.09 -17.06 2.35
CA LEU A 156 -8.58 -15.79 2.88
C LEU A 156 -9.48 -15.25 3.99
N PHE A 157 -10.80 -15.32 3.80
CA PHE A 157 -11.77 -14.97 4.84
C PHE A 157 -11.54 -15.79 6.12
N LEU A 158 -11.47 -17.12 5.99
CA LEU A 158 -11.33 -18.02 7.14
C LEU A 158 -10.03 -17.75 7.91
N ILE A 159 -8.92 -17.61 7.19
CA ILE A 159 -7.59 -17.35 7.78
C ILE A 159 -7.53 -15.96 8.44
N THR A 160 -8.31 -15.01 7.94
CA THR A 160 -8.33 -13.65 8.48
C THR A 160 -9.06 -13.60 9.82
N PHE A 161 -10.17 -14.34 9.99
CA PHE A 161 -10.98 -14.31 11.21
C PHE A 161 -10.59 -15.37 12.24
N ASP A 162 -10.29 -16.59 11.81
CA ASP A 162 -9.93 -17.68 12.72
C ASP A 162 -8.87 -18.60 12.10
N GLU A 163 -7.63 -18.27 12.38
CA GLU A 163 -6.48 -19.03 11.89
C GLU A 163 -6.40 -20.44 12.50
N LYS A 164 -6.84 -20.60 13.76
CA LYS A 164 -6.85 -21.91 14.44
C LYS A 164 -7.85 -22.85 13.78
N TYR A 165 -9.05 -22.34 13.54
CA TYR A 165 -10.09 -23.09 12.86
C TYR A 165 -9.68 -23.43 11.41
N ALA A 166 -9.05 -22.50 10.69
CA ALA A 166 -8.53 -22.77 9.37
C ALA A 166 -7.52 -23.93 9.34
N LYS A 167 -6.66 -24.04 10.36
CA LYS A 167 -5.71 -25.16 10.51
C LYS A 167 -6.43 -26.50 10.75
N THR A 168 -7.48 -26.51 11.57
CA THR A 168 -8.24 -27.74 11.84
C THR A 168 -9.04 -28.25 10.64
N THR A 169 -9.43 -27.35 9.72
CA THR A 169 -10.11 -27.71 8.46
C THR A 169 -9.15 -28.16 7.35
N GLY A 170 -7.85 -28.34 7.66
CA GLY A 170 -6.85 -28.81 6.70
C GLY A 170 -6.33 -27.76 5.75
N ILE A 171 -6.62 -26.45 5.98
CA ILE A 171 -6.09 -25.37 5.15
C ILE A 171 -4.63 -25.12 5.53
N ASN A 172 -3.74 -25.09 4.53
CA ASN A 172 -2.34 -24.73 4.74
C ASN A 172 -2.22 -23.22 4.97
N VAL A 173 -2.38 -22.80 6.22
CA VAL A 173 -2.35 -21.38 6.62
C VAL A 173 -1.03 -20.70 6.22
N THR A 174 0.10 -21.40 6.38
CA THR A 174 1.43 -20.87 6.04
C THR A 174 1.53 -20.47 4.56
N PHE A 175 0.95 -21.28 3.65
CA PHE A 175 0.92 -20.97 2.23
C PHE A 175 0.15 -19.68 1.93
N TYR A 176 -1.03 -19.50 2.53
CA TYR A 176 -1.82 -18.29 2.30
C TYR A 176 -1.21 -17.05 2.94
N GLN A 177 -0.54 -17.20 4.07
CA GLN A 177 0.22 -16.11 4.68
C GLN A 177 1.39 -15.70 3.79
N PHE A 178 2.13 -16.66 3.26
CA PHE A 178 3.18 -16.37 2.27
C PHE A 178 2.60 -15.65 1.04
N LEU A 179 1.44 -16.07 0.55
CA LEU A 179 0.77 -15.43 -0.58
C LEU A 179 0.38 -13.98 -0.28
N ILE A 180 -0.18 -13.72 0.92
CA ILE A 180 -0.52 -12.36 1.37
C ILE A 180 0.76 -11.52 1.49
N ALA A 181 1.84 -12.05 2.09
CA ALA A 181 3.11 -11.36 2.23
C ALA A 181 3.70 -10.98 0.86
N LEU A 182 3.68 -11.92 -0.08
CA LEU A 182 4.18 -11.72 -1.44
C LEU A 182 3.38 -10.61 -2.16
N LEU A 183 2.05 -10.69 -2.12
CA LEU A 183 1.20 -9.67 -2.73
C LEU A 183 1.40 -8.30 -2.08
N THR A 184 1.50 -8.26 -0.75
CA THR A 184 1.75 -7.01 -0.03
C THR A 184 3.08 -6.40 -0.42
N ALA A 185 4.15 -7.19 -0.48
CA ALA A 185 5.46 -6.73 -0.89
C ALA A 185 5.45 -6.16 -2.33
N LEU A 186 4.81 -6.87 -3.26
CA LEU A 186 4.69 -6.40 -4.65
C LEU A 186 3.91 -5.08 -4.75
N VAL A 187 2.76 -4.99 -4.08
CA VAL A 187 1.94 -3.76 -4.09
C VAL A 187 2.69 -2.60 -3.44
N VAL A 188 3.42 -2.85 -2.34
CA VAL A 188 4.21 -1.82 -1.67
C VAL A 188 5.36 -1.35 -2.56
N VAL A 189 6.17 -2.26 -3.13
CA VAL A 189 7.34 -1.87 -3.95
C VAL A 189 6.92 -1.10 -5.20
N VAL A 190 5.91 -1.62 -5.93
CA VAL A 190 5.42 -0.96 -7.14
C VAL A 190 4.74 0.37 -6.80
N GLY A 191 3.91 0.37 -5.75
CA GLY A 191 3.20 1.56 -5.29
C GLY A 191 4.14 2.64 -4.75
N MET A 192 5.13 2.26 -3.96
CA MET A 192 6.13 3.17 -3.40
C MET A 192 6.91 3.89 -4.50
N ARG A 193 7.37 3.16 -5.52
CA ARG A 193 8.11 3.75 -6.64
C ARG A 193 7.29 4.80 -7.38
N MET A 194 5.99 4.57 -7.52
CA MET A 194 5.10 5.44 -8.30
C MET A 194 4.52 6.58 -7.47
N MET A 195 4.16 6.31 -6.22
CA MET A 195 3.35 7.20 -5.39
C MET A 195 4.03 7.63 -4.09
N GLY A 196 5.16 7.03 -3.74
CA GLY A 196 5.86 7.25 -2.48
C GLY A 196 5.36 6.37 -1.33
N THR A 197 6.21 6.22 -0.31
CA THR A 197 5.93 5.36 0.86
C THR A 197 4.77 5.87 1.69
N MET A 198 4.61 7.19 1.82
CA MET A 198 3.54 7.83 2.57
C MET A 198 2.16 7.53 1.99
N LEU A 199 2.02 7.63 0.66
CA LEU A 199 0.72 7.41 0.02
C LEU A 199 0.35 5.93 -0.01
N ILE A 200 1.29 5.02 -0.31
CA ILE A 200 0.96 3.59 -0.37
C ILE A 200 0.54 3.02 0.98
N SER A 201 1.18 3.45 2.08
CA SER A 201 0.77 3.07 3.44
C SER A 201 -0.64 3.55 3.74
N SER A 202 -0.98 4.78 3.32
CA SER A 202 -2.31 5.34 3.50
C SER A 202 -3.37 4.60 2.69
N LEU A 203 -3.08 4.24 1.43
CA LEU A 203 -3.97 3.46 0.57
C LEU A 203 -4.30 2.07 1.12
N ILE A 204 -3.40 1.47 1.88
CA ILE A 204 -3.61 0.17 2.53
C ILE A 204 -4.51 0.31 3.76
N VAL A 205 -4.29 1.33 4.60
CA VAL A 205 -4.88 1.41 5.94
C VAL A 205 -6.20 2.19 5.97
N PHE A 206 -6.23 3.41 5.43
CA PHE A 206 -7.39 4.29 5.57
C PHE A 206 -8.68 3.73 4.99
N PRO A 207 -8.70 3.17 3.75
CA PRO A 207 -9.94 2.65 3.18
C PRO A 207 -10.56 1.55 4.03
N ALA A 208 -9.74 0.64 4.56
CA ALA A 208 -10.18 -0.45 5.40
C ALA A 208 -10.77 0.04 6.74
N ILE A 209 -10.13 1.02 7.39
CA ILE A 209 -10.62 1.61 8.64
C ILE A 209 -11.93 2.38 8.42
N ILE A 210 -12.05 3.14 7.33
CA ILE A 210 -13.27 3.86 6.99
C ILE A 210 -14.41 2.87 6.70
N ALA A 211 -14.16 1.86 5.86
CA ALA A 211 -15.15 0.85 5.50
C ALA A 211 -15.66 0.06 6.71
N LYS A 212 -14.79 -0.23 7.69
CA LYS A 212 -15.14 -0.95 8.93
C LYS A 212 -16.21 -0.22 9.76
N LYS A 213 -16.36 1.09 9.59
CA LYS A 213 -17.39 1.86 10.32
C LYS A 213 -18.79 1.72 9.72
N PHE A 214 -18.88 1.39 8.43
CA PHE A 214 -20.16 1.35 7.71
C PHE A 214 -20.62 -0.06 7.38
N THR A 215 -19.76 -1.07 7.54
CA THR A 215 -20.07 -2.44 7.11
C THR A 215 -19.73 -3.45 8.20
N THR A 216 -20.63 -4.43 8.38
CA THR A 216 -20.48 -5.55 9.32
C THR A 216 -20.09 -6.85 8.63
N SER A 217 -20.22 -6.94 7.31
CA SER A 217 -19.89 -8.14 6.53
C SER A 217 -18.52 -8.00 5.86
N PHE A 218 -17.78 -9.10 5.76
CA PHE A 218 -16.46 -9.10 5.11
C PHE A 218 -16.54 -8.68 3.63
N LYS A 219 -17.55 -9.15 2.89
CA LYS A 219 -17.76 -8.76 1.50
C LYS A 219 -18.06 -7.26 1.38
N GLY A 220 -18.93 -6.74 2.25
CA GLY A 220 -19.23 -5.32 2.30
C GLY A 220 -18.01 -4.47 2.64
N LEU A 221 -17.18 -4.94 3.59
CA LEU A 221 -15.94 -4.28 3.97
C LEU A 221 -14.97 -4.17 2.79
N VAL A 222 -14.79 -5.23 2.02
CA VAL A 222 -13.92 -5.25 0.83
C VAL A 222 -14.42 -4.29 -0.24
N VAL A 223 -15.70 -4.40 -0.60
CA VAL A 223 -16.29 -3.55 -1.65
C VAL A 223 -16.23 -2.07 -1.25
N MET A 224 -16.62 -1.75 -0.01
CA MET A 224 -16.61 -0.39 0.49
C MET A 224 -15.19 0.16 0.60
N SER A 225 -14.22 -0.65 1.01
CA SER A 225 -12.81 -0.27 1.05
C SER A 225 -12.28 0.10 -0.34
N VAL A 226 -12.55 -0.73 -1.34
CA VAL A 226 -12.13 -0.47 -2.73
C VAL A 226 -12.78 0.80 -3.28
N ILE A 227 -14.09 0.96 -3.10
CA ILE A 227 -14.81 2.18 -3.54
C ILE A 227 -14.20 3.42 -2.87
N THR A 228 -14.03 3.38 -1.55
CA THR A 228 -13.43 4.49 -0.79
C THR A 228 -12.04 4.80 -1.28
N SER A 229 -11.23 3.78 -1.55
CA SER A 229 -9.85 3.95 -2.02
C SER A 229 -9.81 4.66 -3.38
N VAL A 230 -10.56 4.18 -4.35
CA VAL A 230 -10.59 4.76 -5.69
C VAL A 230 -11.17 6.17 -5.70
N VAL A 231 -12.27 6.40 -4.96
CA VAL A 231 -12.92 7.72 -4.90
C VAL A 231 -12.00 8.75 -4.24
N CYS A 232 -11.40 8.42 -3.09
CA CYS A 232 -10.46 9.34 -2.42
C CYS A 232 -9.22 9.61 -3.27
N PHE A 233 -8.71 8.60 -3.99
CA PHE A 233 -7.59 8.80 -4.91
C PHE A 233 -7.95 9.78 -6.03
N ILE A 234 -9.11 9.59 -6.69
CA ILE A 234 -9.56 10.48 -7.76
C ILE A 234 -9.75 11.91 -7.24
N ILE A 235 -10.46 12.09 -6.14
CA ILE A 235 -10.67 13.41 -5.55
C ILE A 235 -9.33 14.04 -5.17
N GLY A 236 -8.43 13.26 -4.55
CA GLY A 236 -7.15 13.74 -4.07
C GLY A 236 -6.19 14.17 -5.18
N ILE A 237 -6.13 13.45 -6.29
CA ILE A 237 -5.27 13.83 -7.43
C ILE A 237 -5.75 15.14 -8.07
N PHE A 238 -7.06 15.33 -8.25
CA PHE A 238 -7.60 16.57 -8.80
C PHE A 238 -7.45 17.76 -7.85
N THR A 239 -7.74 17.57 -6.56
CA THR A 239 -7.58 18.64 -5.57
C THR A 239 -6.11 19.05 -5.41
N SER A 240 -5.19 18.09 -5.43
CA SER A 240 -3.76 18.35 -5.37
C SER A 240 -3.28 19.18 -6.55
N PHE A 241 -3.77 18.88 -7.74
CA PHE A 241 -3.43 19.66 -8.94
C PHE A 241 -3.99 21.08 -8.87
N LEU A 242 -5.26 21.26 -8.51
CA LEU A 242 -5.91 22.57 -8.42
C LEU A 242 -5.24 23.49 -7.36
N LEU A 243 -4.76 22.91 -6.27
CA LEU A 243 -4.14 23.65 -5.17
C LEU A 243 -2.60 23.70 -5.25
N ASN A 244 -2.00 23.18 -6.33
CA ASN A 244 -0.54 23.09 -6.51
C ASN A 244 0.18 22.43 -5.32
N MET A 245 -0.41 21.37 -4.74
CA MET A 245 0.15 20.62 -3.62
C MET A 245 0.84 19.33 -4.09
N PRO A 246 1.81 18.78 -3.32
CA PRO A 246 2.37 17.46 -3.58
C PRO A 246 1.24 16.41 -3.62
N THR A 247 1.14 15.65 -4.71
CA THR A 247 0.01 14.75 -4.99
C THR A 247 -0.20 13.70 -3.91
N GLY A 248 0.88 13.09 -3.39
CA GLY A 248 0.79 12.11 -2.31
C GLY A 248 0.17 12.68 -1.04
N ALA A 249 0.63 13.86 -0.60
CA ALA A 249 0.11 14.53 0.59
C ALA A 249 -1.35 14.99 0.40
N GLY A 250 -1.72 15.48 -0.79
CA GLY A 250 -3.09 15.88 -1.10
C GLY A 250 -4.08 14.73 -0.99
N ILE A 251 -3.72 13.55 -1.52
CA ILE A 251 -4.58 12.36 -1.43
C ILE A 251 -4.72 11.90 0.04
N VAL A 252 -3.63 11.89 0.82
CA VAL A 252 -3.67 11.53 2.24
C VAL A 252 -4.56 12.49 3.03
N LEU A 253 -4.53 13.79 2.73
CA LEU A 253 -5.40 14.79 3.34
C LEU A 253 -6.88 14.47 3.08
N VAL A 254 -7.26 14.08 1.88
CA VAL A 254 -8.63 13.65 1.55
C VAL A 254 -9.05 12.45 2.40
N TYR A 255 -8.16 11.47 2.62
CA TYR A 255 -8.45 10.33 3.50
C TYR A 255 -8.66 10.77 4.95
N ILE A 256 -7.83 11.67 5.48
CA ILE A 256 -7.97 12.18 6.86
C ILE A 256 -9.30 12.89 7.03
N ILE A 257 -9.68 13.75 6.08
CA ILE A 257 -10.95 14.46 6.08
C ILE A 257 -12.13 13.46 6.06
N LEU A 258 -12.09 12.47 5.15
CA LEU A 258 -13.13 11.47 5.07
C LEU A 258 -13.22 10.61 6.33
N LEU A 259 -12.08 10.26 6.95
CA LEU A 259 -12.04 9.55 8.22
C LEU A 259 -12.66 10.39 9.36
N ALA A 260 -12.39 11.68 9.41
CA ALA A 260 -12.98 12.59 10.40
C ALA A 260 -14.49 12.70 10.22
N ILE A 261 -14.97 12.91 8.98
CA ILE A 261 -16.40 12.96 8.66
C ILE A 261 -17.07 11.63 9.01
N SER A 262 -16.51 10.50 8.61
CA SER A 262 -17.05 9.17 8.91
C SER A 262 -17.15 8.92 10.42
N SER A 263 -16.16 9.39 11.19
CA SER A 263 -16.15 9.27 12.66
C SER A 263 -17.23 10.14 13.32
N ALA A 264 -17.42 11.35 12.81
CA ALA A 264 -18.47 12.26 13.30
C ALA A 264 -19.86 11.71 12.97
N CYS A 265 -20.09 11.22 11.74
CA CYS A 265 -21.36 10.63 11.35
C CYS A 265 -21.71 9.40 12.18
N CYS A 266 -20.76 8.49 12.43
CA CYS A 266 -21.02 7.32 13.29
C CYS A 266 -21.31 7.71 14.75
N LYS A 267 -20.66 8.75 15.29
CA LYS A 267 -20.97 9.28 16.62
C LYS A 267 -22.38 9.89 16.72
N LEU A 268 -22.79 10.63 15.69
CA LEU A 268 -24.12 11.27 15.63
C LEU A 268 -25.23 10.25 15.42
N ALA A 269 -24.99 9.22 14.62
CA ALA A 269 -25.95 8.15 14.36
C ALA A 269 -26.07 7.13 15.51
N LYS A 270 -25.26 7.25 16.58
CA LYS A 270 -25.19 6.28 17.70
C LYS A 270 -24.98 4.82 17.25
N ILE A 271 -24.31 4.62 16.14
CA ILE A 271 -23.95 3.32 15.59
C ILE A 271 -22.53 2.98 16.04
#